data_ddfe78383dfea60d9c750b426247fc50
#
_entry.id   ddfe78383dfea60d9c750b426247fc50
#
_cell.length_a   1.000
_cell.length_b   1.000
_cell.length_c   1.000
_cell.angle_alpha   90.00
_cell.angle_beta   90.00
_cell.angle_gamma   90.00
#
_symmetry.space_group_name_H-M   'P 1'
#
loop_
_entity.id
_entity.type
_entity.pdbx_description
1 polymer ?
#
loop_
_entity_poly.entity_id
_entity_poly.type
_entity_poly.pdbx_seq_one_letter_code
_entity_poly.pdbx_strand_id
1 'polypeptide(L)'
;MDQGKNTTEFYDRLKKQLEEDTTWPSPYLFKFIVPASLEKIAEIEAIFDGTDAEIATRDSSKGTYSSISIKVTMESPDDVVKKYLEVSN
;
A
#
# COMPACT_ATOMS: atom_id res chain seq x y z
N MET A 1 -12.01 15.75 17.37
CA MET A 1 -11.02 14.93 17.01
C MET A 1 -10.89 14.72 15.58
N ASP A 2 -9.80 14.89 15.15
CA ASP A 2 -9.54 15.04 13.76
C ASP A 2 -8.74 13.91 13.19
N GLN A 3 -9.26 12.71 13.29
CA GLN A 3 -8.57 11.57 12.75
C GLN A 3 -8.33 11.71 11.25
N GLY A 4 -9.30 12.26 10.53
CA GLY A 4 -9.12 12.51 9.10
C GLY A 4 -8.01 13.50 8.84
N LYS A 5 -7.91 14.51 9.67
CA LYS A 5 -6.86 15.51 9.54
C LYS A 5 -5.50 14.90 9.83
N ASN A 6 -5.40 14.08 10.88
CA ASN A 6 -4.15 13.42 11.20
C ASN A 6 -3.71 12.51 10.08
N THR A 7 -4.64 11.79 9.48
CA THR A 7 -4.36 10.91 8.37
C THR A 7 -3.84 11.71 7.17
N THR A 8 -4.46 12.86 6.90
CA THR A 8 -4.03 13.73 5.82
C THR A 8 -2.61 14.22 6.02
N GLU A 9 -2.29 14.63 7.25
CA GLU A 9 -0.95 15.08 7.56
C GLU A 9 0.08 13.99 7.38
N PHE A 10 -0.27 12.77 7.78
CA PHE A 10 0.61 11.63 7.62
C PHE A 10 0.93 11.39 6.15
N TYR A 11 -0.08 11.40 5.30
CA TYR A 11 0.12 11.14 3.88
C TYR A 11 0.85 12.30 3.20
N ASP A 12 0.62 13.53 3.64
CA ASP A 12 1.35 14.68 3.10
C ASP A 12 2.84 14.57 3.39
N ARG A 13 3.20 14.15 4.59
CA ARG A 13 4.60 13.95 4.95
C ARG A 13 5.22 12.83 4.15
N LEU A 14 4.50 11.73 4.03
CA LEU A 14 4.98 10.58 3.25
C LEU A 14 5.25 11.00 1.81
N LYS A 15 4.32 11.73 1.22
CA LYS A 15 4.46 12.20 -0.15
C LYS A 15 5.69 13.09 -0.32
N LYS A 16 5.89 14.03 0.59
CA LYS A 16 7.04 14.89 0.55
C LYS A 16 8.34 14.12 0.65
N GLN A 17 8.38 13.18 1.56
CA GLN A 17 9.56 12.36 1.77
C GLN A 17 9.88 11.55 0.53
N LEU A 18 8.87 10.98 -0.09
CA LEU A 18 9.05 10.20 -1.31
C LEU A 18 9.56 11.08 -2.45
N GLU A 19 9.07 12.31 -2.54
CA GLU A 19 9.52 13.25 -3.57
C GLU A 19 10.99 13.60 -3.41
N GLU A 20 11.44 13.74 -2.17
CA GLU A 20 12.81 14.12 -1.90
C GLU A 20 13.79 12.96 -2.04
N ASP A 21 13.35 11.76 -1.69
CA ASP A 21 14.26 10.62 -1.59
C ASP A 21 14.41 9.83 -2.88
N THR A 22 13.50 9.97 -3.81
CA THR A 22 13.43 9.09 -4.97
C THR A 22 13.04 9.85 -6.23
N THR A 23 13.65 9.47 -7.34
CA THR A 23 13.27 10.00 -8.65
C THR A 23 12.16 9.12 -9.22
N TRP A 24 11.10 9.73 -9.73
CA TRP A 24 9.94 8.98 -10.23
C TRP A 24 9.88 9.01 -11.75
N PRO A 25 9.35 7.95 -12.39
CA PRO A 25 8.77 6.74 -11.78
C PRO A 25 9.80 5.84 -11.13
N SER A 26 9.37 5.05 -10.18
CA SER A 26 10.27 4.20 -9.41
C SER A 26 9.54 3.00 -8.85
N PRO A 27 10.22 1.86 -8.66
CA PRO A 27 9.59 0.73 -7.97
C PRO A 27 9.34 1.10 -6.51
N TYR A 28 8.20 0.67 -6.02
CA TYR A 28 7.83 0.91 -4.63
C TYR A 28 7.30 -0.38 -4.02
N LEU A 29 7.67 -0.63 -2.77
CA LEU A 29 7.21 -1.82 -2.07
C LEU A 29 6.14 -1.44 -1.07
N PHE A 30 4.91 -1.89 -1.32
CA PHE A 30 3.82 -1.77 -0.36
C PHE A 30 3.83 -2.99 0.54
N LYS A 31 3.52 -2.79 1.81
CA LYS A 31 3.41 -3.90 2.73
C LYS A 31 2.20 -3.69 3.62
N PHE A 32 1.27 -4.65 3.58
CA PHE A 32 0.04 -4.57 4.35
C PHE A 32 -0.09 -5.79 5.23
N ILE A 33 -0.55 -5.58 6.45
CA ILE A 33 -0.83 -6.68 7.37
C ILE A 33 -2.33 -6.65 7.64
N VAL A 34 -3.00 -7.72 7.28
CA VAL A 34 -4.46 -7.80 7.37
C VAL A 34 -4.87 -9.10 8.04
N PRO A 35 -6.10 -9.19 8.56
CA PRO A 35 -6.59 -10.47 9.05
C PRO A 35 -6.54 -11.50 7.93
N ALA A 36 -6.27 -12.76 8.29
CA ALA A 36 -6.15 -13.83 7.31
C ALA A 36 -7.52 -14.15 6.70
N SER A 37 -7.81 -13.52 5.57
CA SER A 37 -9.09 -13.64 4.88
C SER A 37 -8.82 -13.63 3.39
N LEU A 38 -9.27 -14.64 2.69
CA LEU A 38 -9.12 -14.71 1.24
C LEU A 38 -9.82 -13.54 0.55
N GLU A 39 -10.95 -13.13 1.10
CA GLU A 39 -11.70 -12.02 0.58
C GLU A 39 -10.92 -10.72 0.65
N LYS A 40 -10.30 -10.47 1.80
CA LYS A 40 -9.51 -9.28 2.02
C LYS A 40 -8.28 -9.24 1.11
N ILE A 41 -7.62 -10.38 1.00
CA ILE A 41 -6.45 -10.49 0.14
C ILE A 41 -6.84 -10.23 -1.31
N ALA A 42 -7.96 -10.81 -1.75
CA ALA A 42 -8.42 -10.62 -3.12
C ALA A 42 -8.77 -9.15 -3.40
N GLU A 43 -9.35 -8.46 -2.44
CA GLU A 43 -9.65 -7.03 -2.58
C GLU A 43 -8.39 -6.22 -2.80
N ILE A 44 -7.35 -6.52 -2.03
CA ILE A 44 -6.09 -5.79 -2.16
C ILE A 44 -5.43 -6.10 -3.49
N GLU A 45 -5.45 -7.36 -3.91
CA GLU A 45 -4.90 -7.76 -5.20
C GLU A 45 -5.61 -7.03 -6.35
N ALA A 46 -6.92 -6.88 -6.24
CA ALA A 46 -7.69 -6.20 -7.28
C ALA A 46 -7.32 -4.73 -7.44
N ILE A 47 -6.92 -4.09 -6.36
CA ILE A 47 -6.51 -2.68 -6.40
C ILE A 47 -5.28 -2.50 -7.29
N PHE A 48 -4.45 -3.54 -7.38
CA PHE A 48 -3.22 -3.49 -8.19
C PHE A 48 -3.36 -4.20 -9.53
N ASP A 49 -4.57 -4.56 -9.90
CA ASP A 49 -4.84 -5.18 -11.19
C ASP A 49 -4.46 -4.26 -12.34
N GLY A 50 -3.96 -4.85 -13.42
CA GLY A 50 -3.57 -4.08 -14.60
C GLY A 50 -2.23 -3.37 -14.46
N THR A 51 -1.49 -3.64 -13.39
CA THR A 51 -0.16 -3.07 -13.18
C THR A 51 0.88 -4.17 -13.30
N ASP A 52 2.17 -3.79 -13.21
CA ASP A 52 3.26 -4.76 -13.20
C ASP A 52 3.55 -5.30 -11.80
N ALA A 53 2.57 -5.24 -10.91
CA ALA A 53 2.76 -5.58 -9.50
C ALA A 53 3.15 -7.05 -9.32
N GLU A 54 4.16 -7.27 -8.48
CA GLU A 54 4.53 -8.60 -8.00
C GLU A 54 4.00 -8.71 -6.58
N ILE A 55 3.09 -9.66 -6.36
CA ILE A 55 2.40 -9.78 -5.09
C ILE A 55 2.82 -11.07 -4.40
N ALA A 56 3.25 -10.95 -3.15
CA ALA A 56 3.60 -12.09 -2.32
C ALA A 56 2.82 -12.01 -1.03
N THR A 57 2.25 -13.14 -0.61
CA THR A 57 1.51 -13.20 0.64
C THR A 57 2.19 -14.19 1.58
N ARG A 58 2.10 -13.90 2.86
CA ARG A 58 2.68 -14.76 3.88
C ARG A 58 1.80 -14.75 5.11
N ASP A 59 1.41 -15.92 5.56
CA ASP A 59 0.60 -16.05 6.77
C ASP A 59 1.46 -15.97 8.01
N SER A 60 0.91 -15.42 9.08
CA SER A 60 1.59 -15.45 10.37
C SER A 60 1.67 -16.88 10.87
N SER A 61 2.55 -17.12 11.84
CA SER A 61 2.76 -18.46 12.37
C SER A 61 1.49 -19.08 12.93
N LYS A 62 0.57 -18.25 13.42
CA LYS A 62 -0.70 -18.74 13.96
C LYS A 62 -1.84 -18.67 12.97
N GLY A 63 -1.57 -18.18 11.76
CA GLY A 63 -2.61 -18.09 10.74
C GLY A 63 -3.65 -17.02 11.02
N THR A 64 -3.40 -16.12 11.96
CA THR A 64 -4.35 -15.07 12.33
C THR A 64 -4.28 -13.88 11.37
N TYR A 65 -3.10 -13.58 10.88
CA TYR A 65 -2.86 -12.44 9.98
C TYR A 65 -2.11 -12.87 8.73
N SER A 66 -2.28 -12.09 7.68
CA SER A 66 -1.53 -12.28 6.45
C SER A 66 -0.77 -11.00 6.14
N SER A 67 0.48 -11.16 5.72
CA SER A 67 1.31 -10.06 5.28
C SER A 67 1.30 -10.07 3.75
N ILE A 68 0.97 -8.95 3.14
CA ILE A 68 0.92 -8.84 1.68
C ILE A 68 1.98 -7.84 1.26
N SER A 69 2.93 -8.31 0.44
CA SER A 69 3.99 -7.45 -0.09
C SER A 69 3.74 -7.26 -1.58
N ILE A 70 3.74 -6.03 -2.02
CA ILE A 70 3.44 -5.69 -3.41
C ILE A 70 4.53 -4.78 -3.94
N LYS A 71 5.31 -5.29 -4.90
CA LYS A 71 6.35 -4.51 -5.55
C LYS A 71 5.81 -4.09 -6.91
N VAL A 72 5.70 -2.79 -7.12
CA VAL A 72 5.10 -2.26 -8.33
C VAL A 72 5.75 -0.93 -8.70
N THR A 73 5.88 -0.66 -9.99
CA THR A 73 6.40 0.62 -10.46
C THR A 73 5.33 1.68 -10.29
N MET A 74 5.65 2.73 -9.55
CA MET A 74 4.74 3.84 -9.32
C MET A 74 5.23 5.07 -10.07
N GLU A 75 4.29 5.85 -10.57
CA GLU A 75 4.61 7.01 -11.40
C GLU A 75 4.99 8.22 -10.59
N SER A 76 4.45 8.33 -9.39
CA SER A 76 4.66 9.50 -8.55
C SER A 76 4.30 9.21 -7.10
N PRO A 77 4.75 10.05 -6.17
CA PRO A 77 4.32 9.91 -4.77
C PRO A 77 2.81 10.04 -4.59
N ASP A 78 2.15 10.85 -5.42
CA ASP A 78 0.68 10.94 -5.37
C ASP A 78 0.02 9.60 -5.61
N ASP A 79 0.53 8.84 -6.56
CA ASP A 79 0.00 7.53 -6.87
C ASP A 79 0.20 6.56 -5.72
N VAL A 80 1.33 6.65 -5.02
CA VAL A 80 1.57 5.83 -3.84
C VAL A 80 0.51 6.10 -2.77
N VAL A 81 0.28 7.37 -2.48
CA VAL A 81 -0.73 7.75 -1.48
C VAL A 81 -2.11 7.29 -1.90
N LYS A 82 -2.42 7.42 -3.17
CA LYS A 82 -3.71 6.97 -3.72
C LYS A 82 -3.95 5.50 -3.44
N LYS A 83 -2.93 4.68 -3.65
CA LYS A 83 -3.06 3.24 -3.40
C LYS A 83 -3.28 2.94 -1.92
N TYR A 84 -2.58 3.63 -1.03
CA TYR A 84 -2.80 3.47 0.40
C TYR A 84 -4.25 3.79 0.77
N LEU A 85 -4.79 4.86 0.19
CA LEU A 85 -6.17 5.26 0.47
C LEU A 85 -7.16 4.23 -0.07
N GLU A 86 -6.89 3.67 -1.23
CA GLU A 86 -7.76 2.64 -1.80
C GLU A 86 -7.80 1.39 -0.92
N VAL A 87 -6.66 1.00 -0.37
CA VAL A 87 -6.60 -0.17 0.50
C VAL A 87 -7.30 0.11 1.83
N SER A 88 -7.25 1.36 2.30
CA SER A 88 -7.86 1.72 3.58
C SER A 88 -9.38 1.76 3.56
N ASN A 89 -9.96 1.87 2.39
CA ASN A 89 -11.43 1.97 2.28
C ASN A 89 -12.13 0.64 2.41
#